data_eb3123c7cba190dbedb9e9b39d560c17
#
_entry.id   eb3123c7cba190dbedb9e9b39d560c17
#
_cell.length_a   1.000
_cell.length_b   1.000
_cell.length_c   1.000
_cell.angle_alpha   90.00
_cell.angle_beta   90.00
_cell.angle_gamma   90.00
#
_symmetry.space_group_name_H-M   'P 1'
#
loop_
_entity.id
_entity.type
_entity.pdbx_description
1 polymer ?
#
loop_
_entity_poly.entity_id
_entity_poly.type
_entity_poly.pdbx_seq_one_letter_code
_entity_poly.pdbx_strand_id
1 'polypeptide(L)'
;VLADFYHTVTIVERDELPSDPANRRGVPQGRMIHALSARGSQILDELFPGFLDELTADGVASWNDGDFSKMCISVGGHFLVRSGKSARHEPMTRQFPSRPLLEHHVRERVRRISNVSVLEGRDVLGLTATPRRHRVTGVRVARHATGEVATLSADVIVDATGRGSRTPVFLDDLG
;
A
#
# COMPACT_ATOMS: atom_id res chain seq x y z
N VAL A 1 -6.34 3.64 9.62
CA VAL A 1 -7.81 3.44 9.44
C VAL A 1 -8.27 2.22 10.24
N LEU A 2 -7.92 0.96 9.85
CA LEU A 2 -8.40 -0.22 10.60
C LEU A 2 -7.91 -0.22 12.05
N ALA A 3 -6.69 0.22 12.31
CA ALA A 3 -6.10 0.29 13.64
C ALA A 3 -6.89 1.17 14.62
N ASP A 4 -7.67 2.12 14.12
CA ASP A 4 -8.50 3.01 14.95
C ASP A 4 -9.80 2.34 15.41
N PHE A 5 -10.21 1.25 14.76
CA PHE A 5 -11.49 0.58 15.00
C PHE A 5 -11.37 -0.82 15.59
N TYR A 6 -10.20 -1.45 15.48
CA TYR A 6 -9.96 -2.83 15.94
C TYR A 6 -8.84 -2.87 16.98
N HIS A 7 -8.98 -3.74 17.98
CA HIS A 7 -7.97 -3.93 19.02
C HIS A 7 -6.64 -4.45 18.45
N THR A 8 -6.71 -5.29 17.43
CA THR A 8 -5.54 -5.84 16.74
C THR A 8 -5.79 -5.88 15.24
N VAL A 9 -4.76 -5.57 14.46
CA VAL A 9 -4.76 -5.70 13.01
C VAL A 9 -3.54 -6.55 12.62
N THR A 10 -3.79 -7.65 11.94
CA THR A 10 -2.72 -8.51 11.42
C THR A 10 -2.68 -8.41 9.91
N ILE A 11 -1.55 -7.99 9.36
CA ILE A 11 -1.28 -7.97 7.92
C ILE A 11 -0.54 -9.27 7.59
N VAL A 12 -1.10 -10.06 6.70
CA VAL A 12 -0.43 -11.26 6.15
C VAL A 12 0.15 -10.88 4.80
N GLU A 13 1.46 -10.97 4.70
CA GLU A 13 2.20 -10.63 3.49
C GLU A 13 2.95 -11.87 2.96
N ARG A 14 2.83 -12.08 1.67
CA ARG A 14 3.46 -13.20 0.99
C ARG A 14 4.97 -13.02 0.86
N ASP A 15 5.41 -11.81 0.52
CA ASP A 15 6.82 -11.50 0.37
C ASP A 15 7.51 -11.35 1.74
N GLU A 16 8.80 -11.60 1.82
CA GLU A 16 9.65 -11.03 2.85
C GLU A 16 9.90 -9.57 2.48
N LEU A 17 9.55 -8.67 3.39
CA LEU A 17 9.60 -7.24 3.12
C LEU A 17 11.02 -6.70 3.33
N PRO A 18 11.62 -6.03 2.34
CA PRO A 18 12.97 -5.48 2.49
C PRO A 18 13.02 -4.38 3.57
N SER A 19 14.15 -4.29 4.26
CA SER A 19 14.42 -3.20 5.21
C SER A 19 14.57 -1.85 4.54
N ASP A 20 15.03 -1.85 3.29
CA ASP A 20 15.33 -0.66 2.51
C ASP A 20 14.34 -0.48 1.35
N PRO A 21 14.31 0.72 0.72
CA PRO A 21 13.52 0.95 -0.49
C PRO A 21 14.02 0.08 -1.65
N ALA A 22 13.42 -1.08 -1.85
CA ALA A 22 13.81 -2.03 -2.89
C ALA A 22 12.61 -2.54 -3.67
N ASN A 23 12.84 -2.88 -4.93
CA ASN A 23 11.84 -3.57 -5.73
C ASN A 23 11.61 -4.99 -5.18
N ARG A 24 10.35 -5.41 -5.11
CA ARG A 24 9.98 -6.76 -4.68
C ARG A 24 9.10 -7.46 -5.71
N ARG A 25 9.05 -8.77 -5.63
CA ARG A 25 8.36 -9.63 -6.59
C ARG A 25 6.85 -9.35 -6.64
N GLY A 26 6.22 -9.13 -5.51
CA GLY A 26 4.78 -8.86 -5.39
C GLY A 26 4.35 -7.50 -5.97
N VAL A 27 5.31 -6.60 -6.29
CA VAL A 27 5.03 -5.25 -6.82
C VAL A 27 5.81 -5.00 -8.11
N PRO A 28 5.42 -5.64 -9.24
CA PRO A 28 6.14 -5.50 -10.51
C PRO A 28 6.18 -4.06 -11.02
N GLN A 29 5.18 -3.24 -10.69
CA GLN A 29 5.13 -1.81 -11.01
C GLN A 29 6.18 -0.96 -10.24
N GLY A 30 6.91 -1.54 -9.32
CA GLY A 30 8.01 -0.85 -8.61
C GLY A 30 9.12 -0.34 -9.52
N ARG A 31 9.25 -0.90 -10.73
CA ARG A 31 10.22 -0.49 -11.75
C ARG A 31 9.70 0.55 -12.73
N MET A 32 8.46 0.98 -12.59
CA MET A 32 7.84 1.94 -13.49
C MET A 32 7.92 3.34 -12.90
N ILE A 33 7.82 4.34 -13.79
CA ILE A 33 7.69 5.72 -13.36
C ILE A 33 6.47 5.87 -12.44
N HIS A 34 6.65 6.61 -11.36
CA HIS A 34 5.62 6.82 -10.37
C HIS A 34 5.51 8.31 -10.01
N ALA A 35 4.28 8.77 -9.87
CA ALA A 35 3.99 10.11 -9.39
C ALA A 35 2.81 10.04 -8.42
N LEU A 36 2.93 10.70 -7.30
CA LEU A 36 1.85 10.84 -6.33
C LEU A 36 1.03 12.08 -6.71
N SER A 37 -0.25 11.88 -7.04
CA SER A 37 -1.15 12.98 -7.36
C SER A 37 -1.41 13.86 -6.13
N ALA A 38 -1.82 15.10 -6.33
CA ALA A 38 -2.07 16.05 -5.24
C ALA A 38 -3.06 15.48 -4.19
N ARG A 39 -4.15 14.83 -4.61
CA ARG A 39 -5.09 14.22 -3.66
C ARG A 39 -4.50 13.02 -2.95
N GLY A 40 -3.68 12.22 -3.63
CA GLY A 40 -2.93 11.12 -3.00
C GLY A 40 -1.95 11.61 -1.96
N SER A 41 -1.23 12.70 -2.22
CA SER A 41 -0.36 13.37 -1.25
C SER A 41 -1.13 13.81 0.00
N GLN A 42 -2.25 14.51 -0.20
CA GLN A 42 -3.10 14.96 0.91
C GLN A 42 -3.60 13.81 1.77
N ILE A 43 -4.12 12.73 1.17
CA ILE A 43 -4.62 11.56 1.90
C ILE A 43 -3.49 10.90 2.71
N LEU A 44 -2.30 10.76 2.14
CA LEU A 44 -1.19 10.17 2.87
C LEU A 44 -0.73 11.05 4.03
N ASP A 45 -0.74 12.36 3.88
CA ASP A 45 -0.39 13.28 4.96
C ASP A 45 -1.48 13.36 6.05
N GLU A 46 -2.76 13.25 5.65
CA GLU A 46 -3.91 13.11 6.58
C GLU A 46 -3.80 11.81 7.41
N LEU A 47 -3.42 10.69 6.79
CA LEU A 47 -3.26 9.39 7.45
C LEU A 47 -1.98 9.28 8.28
N PHE A 48 -0.93 9.94 7.84
CA PHE A 48 0.41 9.93 8.45
C PHE A 48 0.96 11.34 8.51
N PRO A 49 0.59 12.15 9.49
CA PRO A 49 1.05 13.54 9.60
C PRO A 49 2.58 13.67 9.48
N GLY A 50 3.05 14.60 8.64
CA GLY A 50 4.45 14.80 8.32
C GLY A 50 5.04 13.81 7.29
N PHE A 51 4.22 13.01 6.64
CA PHE A 51 4.67 12.03 5.64
C PHE A 51 5.32 12.68 4.42
N LEU A 52 4.79 13.82 3.97
CA LEU A 52 5.34 14.53 2.82
C LEU A 52 6.69 15.18 3.15
N ASP A 53 6.90 15.58 4.40
CA ASP A 53 8.18 16.14 4.87
C ASP A 53 9.26 15.04 4.90
N GLU A 54 8.91 13.83 5.33
CA GLU A 54 9.84 12.67 5.26
C GLU A 54 10.28 12.39 3.83
N LEU A 55 9.35 12.34 2.87
CA LEU A 55 9.68 12.14 1.47
C LEU A 55 10.59 13.26 0.93
N THR A 56 10.35 14.50 1.34
CA THR A 56 11.16 15.64 0.94
C THR A 56 12.56 15.57 1.54
N ALA A 57 12.69 15.15 2.81
CA ALA A 57 13.97 14.94 3.47
C ALA A 57 14.82 13.87 2.78
N ASP A 58 14.19 12.86 2.20
CA ASP A 58 14.84 11.82 1.38
C ASP A 58 15.10 12.24 -0.07
N GLY A 59 14.94 13.53 -0.37
CA GLY A 59 15.27 14.11 -1.68
C GLY A 59 14.22 13.89 -2.76
N VAL A 60 12.98 13.52 -2.40
CA VAL A 60 11.90 13.38 -3.37
C VAL A 60 11.53 14.74 -3.97
N ALA A 61 11.60 14.85 -5.30
CA ALA A 61 11.20 16.05 -6.00
C ALA A 61 9.70 16.33 -5.81
N SER A 62 9.38 17.60 -5.56
CA SER A 62 8.00 18.05 -5.40
C SER A 62 7.69 19.21 -6.34
N TRP A 63 6.42 19.30 -6.73
CA TRP A 63 5.86 20.45 -7.44
C TRP A 63 4.67 20.97 -6.64
N ASN A 64 4.79 22.17 -6.11
CA ASN A 64 3.84 22.74 -5.16
C ASN A 64 3.51 24.22 -5.37
N ASP A 65 4.15 24.87 -6.34
CA ASP A 65 4.00 26.31 -6.61
C ASP A 65 3.09 26.63 -7.79
N GLY A 66 2.55 25.60 -8.44
CA GLY A 66 1.66 25.74 -9.57
C GLY A 66 2.33 26.21 -10.87
N ASP A 67 3.64 26.37 -10.91
CA ASP A 67 4.39 26.83 -12.08
C ASP A 67 4.68 25.67 -13.06
N PHE A 68 3.94 25.64 -14.17
CA PHE A 68 4.08 24.61 -15.20
C PHE A 68 5.42 24.65 -15.94
N SER A 69 6.16 25.76 -15.89
CA SER A 69 7.50 25.82 -16.52
C SER A 69 8.52 24.92 -15.83
N LYS A 70 8.26 24.54 -14.58
CA LYS A 70 9.09 23.63 -13.79
C LYS A 70 8.77 22.14 -14.04
N MET A 71 7.72 21.84 -14.82
CA MET A 71 7.33 20.48 -15.15
C MET A 71 7.63 20.15 -16.61
N CYS A 72 8.33 19.03 -16.84
CA CYS A 72 8.57 18.50 -18.18
C CYS A 72 7.96 17.09 -18.28
N ILE A 73 6.71 17.01 -18.68
CA ILE A 73 5.99 15.74 -18.84
C ILE A 73 5.64 15.54 -20.31
N SER A 74 6.04 14.40 -20.86
CA SER A 74 5.70 13.97 -22.21
C SER A 74 4.93 12.65 -22.16
N VAL A 75 3.82 12.57 -22.87
CA VAL A 75 3.01 11.37 -23.01
C VAL A 75 2.72 11.13 -24.48
N GLY A 76 3.08 9.96 -24.98
CA GLY A 76 2.87 9.61 -26.40
C GLY A 76 3.59 10.53 -27.38
N GLY A 77 4.73 11.11 -27.01
CA GLY A 77 5.48 12.06 -27.83
C GLY A 77 4.99 13.53 -27.75
N HIS A 78 3.93 13.78 -26.97
CA HIS A 78 3.38 15.13 -26.81
C HIS A 78 3.71 15.67 -25.42
N PHE A 79 4.19 16.93 -25.37
CA PHE A 79 4.42 17.61 -24.11
C PHE A 79 3.13 18.17 -23.54
N LEU A 80 2.96 18.01 -22.23
CA LEU A 80 1.93 18.76 -21.49
C LEU A 80 2.29 20.25 -21.42
N VAL A 81 1.37 21.08 -20.91
CA VAL A 81 1.58 22.52 -20.74
C VAL A 81 2.89 22.78 -20.01
N ARG A 82 3.74 23.64 -20.59
CA ARG A 82 5.09 23.98 -20.09
C ARG A 82 5.25 25.47 -19.78
N SER A 83 4.16 26.19 -19.61
CA SER A 83 4.17 27.63 -19.31
C SER A 83 2.91 28.02 -18.55
N GLY A 84 3.00 29.15 -17.83
CA GLY A 84 1.90 29.65 -17.02
C GLY A 84 1.83 29.03 -15.63
N LYS A 85 0.85 29.49 -14.88
CA LYS A 85 0.59 29.00 -13.51
C LYS A 85 -0.79 28.39 -13.39
N SER A 86 -0.93 27.43 -12.47
CA SER A 86 -2.24 26.88 -12.11
C SER A 86 -3.15 27.97 -11.58
N ALA A 87 -4.37 28.05 -12.11
CA ALA A 87 -5.40 28.97 -11.63
C ALA A 87 -6.02 28.57 -10.27
N ARG A 88 -5.69 27.40 -9.74
CA ARG A 88 -6.21 26.94 -8.45
C ARG A 88 -5.50 27.64 -7.31
N HIS A 89 -6.28 28.16 -6.37
CA HIS A 89 -5.78 28.85 -5.18
C HIS A 89 -5.27 27.91 -4.07
N GLU A 90 -5.58 26.63 -4.15
CA GLU A 90 -5.08 25.65 -3.18
C GLU A 90 -3.74 25.06 -3.62
N PRO A 91 -2.78 24.94 -2.71
CA PRO A 91 -1.50 24.34 -3.00
C PRO A 91 -1.68 22.86 -3.38
N MET A 92 -1.46 22.56 -4.65
CA MET A 92 -1.46 21.18 -5.17
C MET A 92 -0.04 20.63 -5.11
N THR A 93 0.32 20.03 -3.99
CA THR A 93 1.60 19.35 -3.91
C THR A 93 1.54 18.02 -4.68
N ARG A 94 2.40 17.88 -5.67
CA ARG A 94 2.69 16.61 -6.34
C ARG A 94 4.09 16.21 -5.98
N GLN A 95 4.26 14.96 -5.62
CA GLN A 95 5.58 14.39 -5.33
C GLN A 95 5.89 13.26 -6.30
N PHE A 96 7.17 13.07 -6.56
CA PHE A 96 7.66 12.11 -7.55
C PHE A 96 8.58 11.06 -6.89
N PRO A 97 8.11 10.35 -5.84
CA PRO A 97 8.87 9.28 -5.24
C PRO A 97 8.98 8.11 -6.20
N SER A 98 10.03 7.32 -6.11
CA SER A 98 9.99 5.99 -6.68
C SER A 98 8.95 5.14 -5.93
N ARG A 99 8.35 4.15 -6.60
CA ARG A 99 7.39 3.26 -5.95
C ARG A 99 7.98 2.52 -4.75
N PRO A 100 9.20 1.97 -4.81
CA PRO A 100 9.83 1.34 -3.65
C PRO A 100 10.02 2.27 -2.46
N LEU A 101 10.41 3.53 -2.70
CA LEU A 101 10.59 4.52 -1.63
C LEU A 101 9.27 4.86 -0.97
N LEU A 102 8.22 5.14 -1.76
CA LEU A 102 6.89 5.41 -1.24
C LEU A 102 6.38 4.24 -0.39
N GLU A 103 6.53 3.02 -0.91
CA GLU A 103 6.11 1.80 -0.21
C GLU A 103 6.89 1.58 1.08
N HIS A 104 8.19 1.86 1.09
CA HIS A 104 9.03 1.79 2.27
C HIS A 104 8.52 2.73 3.38
N HIS A 105 8.31 4.01 3.07
CA HIS A 105 7.80 4.98 4.05
C HIS A 105 6.43 4.60 4.61
N VAL A 106 5.48 4.20 3.75
CA VAL A 106 4.16 3.73 4.20
C VAL A 106 4.31 2.53 5.14
N ARG A 107 5.14 1.56 4.79
CA ARG A 107 5.40 0.36 5.59
C ARG A 107 6.00 0.71 6.95
N GLU A 108 6.98 1.59 7.00
CA GLU A 108 7.61 2.01 8.25
C GLU A 108 6.60 2.74 9.16
N ARG A 109 5.74 3.58 8.60
CA ARG A 109 4.66 4.23 9.36
C ARG A 109 3.64 3.22 9.90
N VAL A 110 3.26 2.23 9.09
CA VAL A 110 2.33 1.17 9.50
C VAL A 110 2.95 0.30 10.60
N ARG A 111 4.22 -0.06 10.51
CA ARG A 111 4.93 -0.87 11.52
C ARG A 111 5.04 -0.19 12.88
N ARG A 112 5.01 1.15 12.92
CA ARG A 112 5.03 1.93 14.18
C ARG A 112 3.68 1.99 14.89
N ILE A 113 2.61 1.52 14.27
CA ILE A 113 1.27 1.49 14.89
C ILE A 113 1.22 0.30 15.86
N SER A 114 1.01 0.58 17.14
CA SER A 114 1.20 -0.38 18.24
C SER A 114 0.31 -1.62 18.20
N ASN A 115 -0.88 -1.51 17.62
CA ASN A 115 -1.83 -2.63 17.48
C ASN A 115 -1.84 -3.26 16.09
N VAL A 116 -0.82 -2.96 15.25
CA VAL A 116 -0.62 -3.57 13.93
C VAL A 116 0.57 -4.52 13.97
N SER A 117 0.39 -5.73 13.47
CA SER A 117 1.44 -6.71 13.26
C SER A 117 1.52 -7.14 11.80
N VAL A 118 2.74 -7.43 11.32
CA VAL A 118 2.98 -7.91 9.96
C VAL A 118 3.58 -9.30 10.01
N LEU A 119 2.92 -10.26 9.38
CA LEU A 119 3.37 -11.64 9.22
C LEU A 119 3.87 -11.84 7.79
N GLU A 120 5.18 -11.75 7.61
CA GLU A 120 5.86 -11.87 6.32
C GLU A 120 6.13 -13.32 5.93
N GLY A 121 6.37 -13.56 4.64
CA GLY A 121 6.70 -14.88 4.10
C GLY A 121 5.59 -15.91 4.31
N ARG A 122 4.31 -15.49 4.17
CA ARG A 122 3.17 -16.38 4.41
C ARG A 122 2.17 -16.36 3.26
N ASP A 123 1.81 -17.55 2.79
CA ASP A 123 0.69 -17.73 1.87
C ASP A 123 -0.62 -17.92 2.63
N VAL A 124 -1.68 -17.29 2.14
CA VAL A 124 -3.05 -17.60 2.56
C VAL A 124 -3.52 -18.83 1.78
N LEU A 125 -3.86 -19.89 2.50
CA LEU A 125 -4.30 -21.16 1.94
C LEU A 125 -5.81 -21.27 1.77
N GLY A 126 -6.58 -20.50 2.55
CA GLY A 126 -8.05 -20.54 2.51
C GLY A 126 -8.65 -19.80 3.71
N LEU A 127 -9.97 -19.74 3.71
CA LEU A 127 -10.76 -19.17 4.79
C LEU A 127 -11.21 -20.25 5.78
N THR A 128 -11.50 -19.86 7.02
CA THR A 128 -12.23 -20.68 7.98
C THR A 128 -13.61 -20.08 8.22
N ALA A 129 -14.58 -20.93 8.55
CA ALA A 129 -15.95 -20.51 8.77
C ALA A 129 -16.58 -21.25 9.97
N THR A 130 -17.71 -20.73 10.44
CA THR A 130 -18.57 -21.42 11.40
C THR A 130 -19.04 -22.78 10.85
N PRO A 131 -19.47 -23.74 11.70
CA PRO A 131 -19.92 -25.05 11.25
C PRO A 131 -21.05 -25.01 10.19
N ARG A 132 -21.91 -23.99 10.26
CA ARG A 132 -22.99 -23.77 9.27
C ARG A 132 -22.57 -22.91 8.08
N ARG A 133 -21.28 -22.54 8.00
CA ARG A 133 -20.68 -21.76 6.90
C ARG A 133 -21.30 -20.40 6.61
N HIS A 134 -22.08 -19.83 7.50
CA HIS A 134 -22.73 -18.53 7.30
C HIS A 134 -21.87 -17.34 7.74
N ARG A 135 -20.70 -17.59 8.33
CA ARG A 135 -19.76 -16.55 8.76
C ARG A 135 -18.34 -17.04 8.62
N VAL A 136 -17.49 -16.26 7.97
CA VAL A 136 -16.03 -16.45 7.97
C VAL A 136 -15.48 -16.07 9.34
N THR A 137 -14.56 -16.87 9.87
CA THR A 137 -14.01 -16.75 11.22
C THR A 137 -12.50 -16.56 11.26
N GLY A 138 -11.81 -16.65 10.12
CA GLY A 138 -10.37 -16.52 10.06
C GLY A 138 -9.80 -16.97 8.73
N VAL A 139 -8.48 -17.07 8.69
CA VAL A 139 -7.69 -17.55 7.55
C VAL A 139 -6.71 -18.63 7.96
N ARG A 140 -6.46 -19.58 7.06
CA ARG A 140 -5.36 -20.54 7.17
C ARG A 140 -4.17 -19.98 6.43
N VAL A 141 -3.02 -19.96 7.07
CA VAL A 141 -1.77 -19.44 6.49
C VAL A 141 -0.67 -20.50 6.57
N ALA A 142 0.22 -20.52 5.58
CA ALA A 142 1.42 -21.35 5.60
C ALA A 142 2.66 -20.48 5.57
N ARG A 143 3.64 -20.82 6.40
CA ARG A 143 4.95 -20.14 6.40
C ARG A 143 5.85 -20.75 5.31
N HIS A 144 6.39 -19.90 4.42
CA HIS A 144 7.22 -20.37 3.30
C HIS A 144 8.45 -21.16 3.78
N ALA A 145 9.13 -20.66 4.81
CA ALA A 145 10.40 -21.23 5.27
C ALA A 145 10.25 -22.65 5.87
N THR A 146 9.09 -22.98 6.46
CA THR A 146 8.91 -24.23 7.21
C THR A 146 7.77 -25.10 6.69
N GLY A 147 6.86 -24.54 5.88
CA GLY A 147 5.60 -25.19 5.50
C GLY A 147 4.60 -25.31 6.67
N GLU A 148 4.92 -24.76 7.83
CA GLU A 148 4.02 -24.74 8.99
C GLU A 148 2.71 -24.04 8.69
N VAL A 149 1.61 -24.71 8.99
CA VAL A 149 0.25 -24.18 8.77
C VAL A 149 -0.33 -23.73 10.11
N ALA A 150 -0.85 -22.51 10.13
CA ALA A 150 -1.54 -21.95 11.29
C ALA A 150 -2.92 -21.38 10.87
N THR A 151 -3.81 -21.26 11.84
CA THR A 151 -5.08 -20.57 11.67
C THR A 151 -5.05 -19.26 12.46
N LEU A 152 -5.36 -18.18 11.78
CA LEU A 152 -5.53 -16.84 12.38
C LEU A 152 -7.02 -16.54 12.45
N SER A 153 -7.54 -16.40 13.67
CA SER A 153 -8.94 -15.99 13.88
C SER A 153 -9.10 -14.50 13.67
N ALA A 154 -10.21 -14.09 13.07
CA ALA A 154 -10.51 -12.69 12.82
C ALA A 154 -12.03 -12.46 12.74
N ASP A 155 -12.47 -11.27 13.18
CA ASP A 155 -13.87 -10.82 13.02
C ASP A 155 -14.13 -10.25 11.63
N VAL A 156 -13.09 -9.65 11.02
CA VAL A 156 -13.13 -9.09 9.67
C VAL A 156 -11.87 -9.50 8.92
N ILE A 157 -12.03 -9.88 7.66
CA ILE A 157 -10.94 -10.18 6.75
C ILE A 157 -11.04 -9.25 5.55
N VAL A 158 -9.94 -8.57 5.25
CA VAL A 158 -9.83 -7.69 4.10
C VAL A 158 -8.85 -8.32 3.11
N ASP A 159 -9.34 -8.68 1.93
CA ASP A 159 -8.49 -9.14 0.84
C ASP A 159 -7.95 -7.93 0.07
N ALA A 160 -6.66 -7.67 0.22
CA ALA A 160 -5.92 -6.63 -0.48
C ALA A 160 -4.96 -7.19 -1.55
N THR A 161 -5.13 -8.45 -1.96
CA THR A 161 -4.21 -9.14 -2.90
C THR A 161 -4.37 -8.71 -4.36
N GLY A 162 -5.36 -7.85 -4.65
CA GLY A 162 -5.57 -7.25 -5.96
C GLY A 162 -5.98 -8.28 -7.03
N ARG A 163 -5.39 -8.18 -8.22
CA ARG A 163 -5.75 -9.04 -9.38
C ARG A 163 -5.49 -10.53 -9.16
N GLY A 164 -4.59 -10.86 -8.24
CA GLY A 164 -4.26 -12.23 -7.89
C GLY A 164 -5.15 -12.81 -6.79
N SER A 165 -6.24 -12.13 -6.42
CA SER A 165 -7.15 -12.59 -5.38
C SER A 165 -7.65 -14.01 -5.63
N ARG A 166 -7.53 -14.84 -4.61
CA ARG A 166 -8.11 -16.19 -4.56
C ARG A 166 -9.38 -16.26 -3.72
N THR A 167 -9.87 -15.11 -3.25
CA THR A 167 -11.08 -15.07 -2.42
C THR A 167 -12.29 -15.75 -3.06
N PRO A 168 -12.57 -15.60 -4.38
CA PRO A 168 -13.66 -16.35 -5.01
C PRO A 168 -13.51 -17.87 -4.84
N VAL A 169 -12.30 -18.41 -5.07
CA VAL A 169 -12.03 -19.85 -4.90
C VAL A 169 -12.20 -20.25 -3.45
N PHE A 170 -11.70 -19.46 -2.50
CA PHE A 170 -11.84 -19.77 -1.07
C PHE A 170 -13.29 -19.71 -0.58
N LEU A 171 -14.13 -18.88 -1.19
CA LEU A 171 -15.58 -18.84 -0.89
C LEU A 171 -16.29 -20.05 -1.49
N ASP A 172 -15.93 -20.45 -2.71
CA ASP A 172 -16.48 -21.67 -3.34
C ASP A 172 -16.14 -22.94 -2.52
N ASP A 173 -14.92 -23.02 -1.97
CA ASP A 173 -14.52 -24.10 -1.07
C ASP A 173 -15.34 -24.17 0.23
N LEU A 174 -15.94 -23.05 0.61
CA LEU A 174 -16.83 -23.00 1.78
C LEU A 174 -18.28 -23.37 1.43
N GLY A 175 -18.67 -23.34 0.16
CA GLY A 175 -20.02 -23.71 -0.37
C GLY A 175 -20.99 -22.57 -0.35
#